data_1516dec415ec4a14ab31f98876669148
#
_entry.id   1516dec415ec4a14ab31f98876669148
#
_cell.length_a   1.000
_cell.length_b   1.000
_cell.length_c   1.000
_cell.angle_alpha   90.00
_cell.angle_beta   90.00
_cell.angle_gamma   90.00
#
_symmetry.space_group_name_H-M   'P 1'
#
loop_
_entity.id
_entity.type
_entity.pdbx_description
1 polymer ?
#
loop_
_entity_poly.entity_id
_entity_poly.type
_entity_poly.pdbx_seq_one_letter_code
_entity_poly.pdbx_strand_id
1 'polypeptide(L)'
;MGEIDPSCYRAGAGEPLVLLHGFTGSWPHWRPVLGELAARYEVIAPTLAGHDGGPPYPISAPITLAAGADSLEEHLDELGVGTAHVVGNSMGGALALELAKRGRARSVVAVAPAGGWTDGDGEARRLARFFARQLRLTRLIEPRLTTIMSRPSVRRASLRDIMRHGELVAPADAVDMTLASLRCTIAGRAIATLQADRGLTLGDLDRITCPVLLASPQFDRILPVAKHAPRYRREIPGVEWRMLPGCGHVPMWDDTRLIVGTIDEFVSRHATDSPPTSPPAAALSSARD
;
A
#
# COMPACT_ATOMS: atom_id res chain seq x y z
N MET A 1 5.59 -18.44 19.11
CA MET A 1 5.37 -17.39 18.12
C MET A 1 4.76 -18.10 16.93
N GLY A 2 3.45 -17.89 16.66
CA GLY A 2 2.80 -18.51 15.50
C GLY A 2 3.49 -18.10 14.21
N GLU A 3 3.45 -18.99 13.21
CA GLU A 3 3.97 -18.71 11.88
C GLU A 3 3.21 -17.50 11.31
N ILE A 4 3.94 -16.46 10.88
CA ILE A 4 3.33 -15.25 10.31
C ILE A 4 2.89 -15.60 8.90
N ASP A 5 1.58 -15.50 8.62
CA ASP A 5 1.06 -15.70 7.27
C ASP A 5 1.65 -14.63 6.32
N PRO A 6 2.42 -15.02 5.31
CA PRO A 6 3.02 -14.06 4.37
C PRO A 6 1.99 -13.43 3.45
N SER A 7 0.81 -14.03 3.30
CA SER A 7 -0.22 -13.56 2.37
C SER A 7 -1.06 -12.42 2.93
N CYS A 8 -1.34 -12.43 4.23
CA CYS A 8 -2.21 -11.44 4.86
C CYS A 8 -1.94 -11.32 6.36
N TYR A 9 -1.91 -10.08 6.87
CA TYR A 9 -2.07 -9.81 8.29
C TYR A 9 -3.54 -9.51 8.56
N ARG A 10 -4.13 -10.18 9.57
CA ARG A 10 -5.47 -9.88 10.05
C ARG A 10 -5.50 -9.92 11.57
N ALA A 11 -5.92 -8.83 12.21
CA ALA A 11 -6.03 -8.72 13.66
C ALA A 11 -6.96 -7.57 14.06
N GLY A 12 -7.39 -7.60 15.33
CA GLY A 12 -8.29 -6.61 15.90
C GLY A 12 -9.76 -6.96 15.69
N ALA A 13 -10.62 -6.03 16.04
CA ALA A 13 -12.07 -6.13 15.88
C ALA A 13 -12.65 -4.72 15.68
N GLY A 14 -13.85 -4.64 15.12
CA GLY A 14 -14.51 -3.38 14.78
C GLY A 14 -14.76 -3.23 13.30
N GLU A 15 -14.77 -1.99 12.79
CA GLU A 15 -14.93 -1.76 11.37
C GLU A 15 -13.72 -2.24 10.58
N PRO A 16 -13.93 -2.84 9.39
CA PRO A 16 -12.83 -3.34 8.57
C PRO A 16 -11.98 -2.19 8.01
N LEU A 17 -10.67 -2.28 8.24
CA LEU A 17 -9.64 -1.36 7.76
C LEU A 17 -8.64 -2.11 6.89
N VAL A 18 -8.71 -1.92 5.59
CA VAL A 18 -7.82 -2.56 4.63
C VAL A 18 -6.58 -1.69 4.38
N LEU A 19 -5.38 -2.26 4.50
CA LEU A 19 -4.10 -1.58 4.30
C LEU A 19 -3.38 -2.13 3.07
N LEU A 20 -3.20 -1.31 2.03
CA LEU A 20 -2.62 -1.70 0.74
C LEU A 20 -1.20 -1.15 0.57
N HIS A 21 -0.22 -2.04 0.42
CA HIS A 21 1.19 -1.68 0.26
C HIS A 21 1.53 -1.15 -1.14
N GLY A 22 2.70 -0.53 -1.28
CA GLY A 22 3.22 -0.03 -2.56
C GLY A 22 3.86 -1.11 -3.44
N PHE A 23 4.19 -0.73 -4.68
CA PHE A 23 4.85 -1.59 -5.65
C PHE A 23 6.15 -2.18 -5.09
N THR A 24 6.40 -3.45 -5.36
CA THR A 24 7.50 -4.28 -4.84
C THR A 24 7.52 -4.50 -3.32
N GLY A 25 6.50 -4.03 -2.61
CA GLY A 25 6.32 -4.26 -1.18
C GLY A 25 5.54 -5.52 -0.86
N SER A 26 5.17 -5.63 0.42
CA SER A 26 4.28 -6.65 0.98
C SER A 26 3.63 -6.09 2.25
N TRP A 27 2.69 -6.80 2.87
CA TRP A 27 2.00 -6.30 4.06
C TRP A 27 2.94 -5.84 5.20
N PRO A 28 4.14 -6.42 5.43
CA PRO A 28 5.07 -5.93 6.46
C PRO A 28 5.49 -4.47 6.32
N HIS A 29 5.28 -3.82 5.18
CA HIS A 29 5.47 -2.37 5.06
C HIS A 29 4.61 -1.58 6.06
N TRP A 30 3.46 -2.14 6.49
CA TRP A 30 2.56 -1.56 7.47
C TRP A 30 2.88 -1.94 8.93
N ARG A 31 3.86 -2.82 9.17
CA ARG A 31 4.20 -3.35 10.51
C ARG A 31 4.26 -2.31 11.62
N PRO A 32 4.85 -1.11 11.44
CA PRO A 32 4.93 -0.12 12.51
C PRO A 32 3.58 0.37 13.04
N VAL A 33 2.54 0.37 12.22
CA VAL A 33 1.22 0.93 12.55
C VAL A 33 0.18 -0.14 12.94
N LEU A 34 0.46 -1.42 12.66
CA LEU A 34 -0.54 -2.50 12.78
C LEU A 34 -1.09 -2.64 14.19
N GLY A 35 -0.23 -2.64 15.21
CA GLY A 35 -0.66 -2.88 16.59
C GLY A 35 -1.60 -1.79 17.12
N GLU A 36 -1.29 -0.53 16.84
CA GLU A 36 -2.11 0.59 17.30
C GLU A 36 -3.45 0.64 16.52
N LEU A 37 -3.45 0.36 15.22
CA LEU A 37 -4.67 0.31 14.42
C LEU A 37 -5.55 -0.90 14.79
N ALA A 38 -4.97 -2.08 15.03
CA ALA A 38 -5.70 -3.27 15.45
C ALA A 38 -6.34 -3.17 16.85
N ALA A 39 -5.93 -2.20 17.64
CA ALA A 39 -6.61 -1.89 18.91
C ALA A 39 -8.01 -1.26 18.72
N ARG A 40 -8.33 -0.77 17.50
CA ARG A 40 -9.57 -0.03 17.20
C ARG A 40 -10.35 -0.58 16.02
N TYR A 41 -9.69 -1.23 15.08
CA TYR A 41 -10.24 -1.69 13.82
C TYR A 41 -9.96 -3.17 13.62
N GLU A 42 -10.78 -3.83 12.81
CA GLU A 42 -10.38 -5.09 12.20
C GLU A 42 -9.41 -4.77 11.05
N VAL A 43 -8.11 -4.83 11.33
CA VAL A 43 -7.07 -4.54 10.35
C VAL A 43 -6.84 -5.73 9.45
N ILE A 44 -6.91 -5.50 8.15
CA ILE A 44 -6.67 -6.49 7.10
C ILE A 44 -5.63 -5.91 6.15
N ALA A 45 -4.41 -6.46 6.18
CA ALA A 45 -3.33 -6.03 5.31
C ALA A 45 -2.93 -7.19 4.38
N PRO A 46 -3.56 -7.30 3.20
CA PRO A 46 -3.20 -8.34 2.24
C PRO A 46 -1.87 -8.01 1.54
N THR A 47 -1.11 -9.03 1.21
CA THR A 47 -0.06 -8.90 0.20
C THR A 47 -0.70 -9.00 -1.18
N LEU A 48 -0.48 -7.99 -2.01
CA LEU A 48 -1.08 -7.89 -3.34
C LEU A 48 -0.57 -8.98 -4.28
N ALA A 49 -1.41 -9.40 -5.22
CA ALA A 49 -1.07 -10.44 -6.18
C ALA A 49 0.24 -10.14 -6.94
N GLY A 50 1.06 -11.17 -7.10
CA GLY A 50 2.36 -11.09 -7.74
C GLY A 50 3.49 -10.49 -6.92
N HIS A 51 3.23 -10.13 -5.64
CA HIS A 51 4.22 -9.65 -4.68
C HIS A 51 4.66 -10.75 -3.72
N ASP A 52 5.74 -10.52 -2.98
CA ASP A 52 6.38 -11.51 -2.10
C ASP A 52 5.42 -11.98 -0.98
N GLY A 53 5.00 -13.22 -1.02
CA GLY A 53 4.02 -13.81 -0.10
C GLY A 53 2.56 -13.67 -0.52
N GLY A 54 2.25 -12.88 -1.56
CA GLY A 54 0.89 -12.71 -2.06
C GLY A 54 0.47 -13.81 -3.07
N PRO A 55 -0.82 -13.82 -3.46
CA PRO A 55 -1.32 -14.77 -4.45
C PRO A 55 -0.64 -14.55 -5.82
N PRO A 56 -0.63 -15.56 -6.70
CA PRO A 56 -0.08 -15.40 -8.03
C PRO A 56 -0.89 -14.39 -8.85
N TYR A 57 -0.20 -13.52 -9.58
CA TYR A 57 -0.85 -12.65 -10.57
C TYR A 57 -0.99 -13.38 -11.90
N PRO A 58 -2.18 -13.43 -12.52
CA PRO A 58 -2.37 -14.19 -13.77
C PRO A 58 -1.42 -13.73 -14.88
N ILE A 59 -0.77 -14.68 -15.54
CA ILE A 59 0.22 -14.37 -16.61
C ILE A 59 -0.44 -13.65 -17.79
N SER A 60 -1.68 -14.03 -18.12
CA SER A 60 -2.47 -13.44 -19.21
C SER A 60 -3.08 -12.08 -18.86
N ALA A 61 -3.23 -11.73 -17.59
CA ALA A 61 -3.82 -10.47 -17.19
C ALA A 61 -2.90 -9.29 -17.54
N PRO A 62 -3.42 -8.18 -18.07
CA PRO A 62 -2.62 -6.98 -18.33
C PRO A 62 -2.15 -6.36 -17.01
N ILE A 63 -1.00 -5.69 -17.01
CA ILE A 63 -0.55 -4.89 -15.87
C ILE A 63 -1.21 -3.50 -15.98
N THR A 64 -2.39 -3.36 -15.41
CA THR A 64 -3.15 -2.11 -15.31
C THR A 64 -3.70 -1.95 -13.89
N LEU A 65 -4.09 -0.72 -13.51
CA LEU A 65 -4.73 -0.49 -12.22
C LEU A 65 -6.08 -1.21 -12.12
N ALA A 66 -6.84 -1.25 -13.23
CA ALA A 66 -8.12 -1.96 -13.27
C ALA A 66 -7.95 -3.46 -13.00
N ALA A 67 -7.04 -4.14 -13.72
CA ALA A 67 -6.79 -5.56 -13.50
C ALA A 67 -6.19 -5.86 -12.11
N GLY A 68 -5.39 -4.93 -11.57
CA GLY A 68 -4.92 -5.02 -10.19
C GLY A 68 -6.05 -4.91 -9.17
N ALA A 69 -7.03 -4.05 -9.43
CA ALA A 69 -8.21 -3.92 -8.60
C ALA A 69 -9.14 -5.13 -8.72
N ASP A 70 -9.32 -5.70 -9.92
CA ASP A 70 -10.09 -6.94 -10.12
C ASP A 70 -9.54 -8.06 -9.23
N SER A 71 -8.22 -8.31 -9.30
CA SER A 71 -7.55 -9.30 -8.45
C SER A 71 -7.63 -9.00 -6.95
N LEU A 72 -7.62 -7.72 -6.58
CA LEU A 72 -7.77 -7.31 -5.19
C LEU A 72 -9.20 -7.51 -4.69
N GLU A 73 -10.22 -7.20 -5.50
CA GLU A 73 -11.62 -7.45 -5.15
C GLU A 73 -11.89 -8.94 -4.94
N GLU A 74 -11.43 -9.81 -5.83
CA GLU A 74 -11.51 -11.26 -5.67
C GLU A 74 -10.90 -11.70 -4.34
N HIS A 75 -9.70 -11.22 -4.02
CA HIS A 75 -9.02 -11.55 -2.77
C HIS A 75 -9.74 -11.02 -1.52
N LEU A 76 -10.31 -9.80 -1.57
CA LEU A 76 -11.11 -9.26 -0.48
C LEU A 76 -12.41 -10.04 -0.29
N ASP A 77 -13.04 -10.51 -1.38
CA ASP A 77 -14.24 -11.35 -1.32
C ASP A 77 -13.94 -12.71 -0.68
N GLU A 78 -12.80 -13.34 -0.99
CA GLU A 78 -12.31 -14.56 -0.34
C GLU A 78 -12.09 -14.36 1.17
N LEU A 79 -11.63 -13.16 1.58
CA LEU A 79 -11.44 -12.78 2.97
C LEU A 79 -12.76 -12.38 3.67
N GLY A 80 -13.88 -12.33 2.94
CA GLY A 80 -15.20 -11.94 3.44
C GLY A 80 -15.37 -10.44 3.64
N VAL A 81 -14.57 -9.61 2.95
CA VAL A 81 -14.58 -8.15 3.05
C VAL A 81 -15.40 -7.54 1.91
N GLY A 82 -16.63 -7.13 2.18
CA GLY A 82 -17.50 -6.46 1.20
C GLY A 82 -17.11 -5.00 0.97
N THR A 83 -17.26 -4.16 1.99
CA THR A 83 -16.83 -2.75 1.99
C THR A 83 -16.00 -2.45 3.23
N ALA A 84 -14.99 -1.61 3.11
CA ALA A 84 -14.07 -1.28 4.19
C ALA A 84 -13.62 0.19 4.11
N HIS A 85 -13.04 0.69 5.20
CA HIS A 85 -12.12 1.81 5.10
C HIS A 85 -10.84 1.33 4.44
N VAL A 86 -10.32 2.05 3.47
CA VAL A 86 -9.15 1.61 2.70
C VAL A 86 -8.02 2.63 2.83
N VAL A 87 -6.87 2.18 3.28
CA VAL A 87 -5.64 2.97 3.35
C VAL A 87 -4.64 2.38 2.38
N GLY A 88 -4.09 3.18 1.50
CA GLY A 88 -3.12 2.68 0.53
C GLY A 88 -1.92 3.60 0.37
N ASN A 89 -0.72 3.02 0.26
CA ASN A 89 0.50 3.76 -0.04
C ASN A 89 0.94 3.51 -1.49
N SER A 90 1.28 4.58 -2.21
CA SER A 90 1.84 4.49 -3.57
C SER A 90 0.91 3.75 -4.54
N MET A 91 1.31 2.62 -5.09
CA MET A 91 0.46 1.73 -5.90
C MET A 91 -0.79 1.29 -5.11
N GLY A 92 -0.64 0.94 -3.83
CA GLY A 92 -1.78 0.65 -2.97
C GLY A 92 -2.73 1.83 -2.80
N GLY A 93 -2.21 3.07 -2.81
CA GLY A 93 -3.01 4.29 -2.82
C GLY A 93 -3.82 4.45 -4.12
N ALA A 94 -3.22 4.11 -5.26
CA ALA A 94 -3.92 4.08 -6.54
C ALA A 94 -5.04 3.02 -6.56
N LEU A 95 -4.75 1.82 -6.03
CA LEU A 95 -5.75 0.75 -5.92
C LEU A 95 -6.87 1.11 -4.93
N ALA A 96 -6.57 1.81 -3.83
CA ALA A 96 -7.58 2.32 -2.90
C ALA A 96 -8.55 3.29 -3.58
N LEU A 97 -8.03 4.19 -4.42
CA LEU A 97 -8.87 5.10 -5.22
C LEU A 97 -9.66 4.34 -6.31
N GLU A 98 -9.09 3.29 -6.88
CA GLU A 98 -9.80 2.43 -7.83
C GLU A 98 -10.97 1.68 -7.15
N LEU A 99 -10.75 1.12 -5.95
CA LEU A 99 -11.81 0.53 -5.13
C LEU A 99 -12.91 1.54 -4.77
N ALA A 100 -12.53 2.79 -4.49
CA ALA A 100 -13.50 3.87 -4.22
C ALA A 100 -14.42 4.12 -5.41
N LYS A 101 -13.90 4.18 -6.65
CA LYS A 101 -14.68 4.32 -7.88
C LYS A 101 -15.68 3.17 -8.08
N ARG A 102 -15.34 1.98 -7.55
CA ARG A 102 -16.14 0.76 -7.64
C ARG A 102 -17.14 0.59 -6.50
N GLY A 103 -17.18 1.55 -5.55
CA GLY A 103 -18.07 1.49 -4.39
C GLY A 103 -17.64 0.47 -3.31
N ARG A 104 -16.39 -0.02 -3.35
CA ARG A 104 -15.83 -0.97 -2.38
C ARG A 104 -15.19 -0.28 -1.16
N ALA A 105 -15.05 1.05 -1.19
CA ALA A 105 -14.49 1.81 -0.07
C ALA A 105 -15.56 2.66 0.63
N ARG A 106 -15.62 2.58 1.98
CA ARG A 106 -16.40 3.48 2.84
C ARG A 106 -15.74 4.85 2.95
N SER A 107 -14.43 4.86 3.08
CA SER A 107 -13.56 6.04 2.97
C SER A 107 -12.17 5.62 2.52
N VAL A 108 -11.38 6.55 2.01
CA VAL A 108 -10.01 6.27 1.55
C VAL A 108 -9.01 7.23 2.19
N VAL A 109 -7.90 6.69 2.71
CA VAL A 109 -6.68 7.46 2.98
C VAL A 109 -5.63 7.08 1.93
N ALA A 110 -5.45 7.94 0.93
CA ALA A 110 -4.49 7.73 -0.14
C ALA A 110 -3.14 8.39 0.21
N VAL A 111 -2.16 7.59 0.61
CA VAL A 111 -0.82 8.06 0.98
C VAL A 111 0.08 8.03 -0.26
N ALA A 112 0.47 9.21 -0.74
CA ALA A 112 1.31 9.34 -1.94
C ALA A 112 0.86 8.44 -3.11
N PRO A 113 -0.43 8.49 -3.55
CA PRO A 113 -0.95 7.56 -4.54
C PRO A 113 -0.21 7.68 -5.87
N ALA A 114 0.08 6.54 -6.51
CA ALA A 114 0.61 6.46 -7.87
C ALA A 114 -0.50 6.72 -8.91
N GLY A 115 -0.11 7.01 -10.17
CA GLY A 115 -1.08 7.20 -11.25
C GLY A 115 -1.60 8.63 -11.40
N GLY A 116 -1.06 9.59 -10.63
CA GLY A 116 -1.41 11.01 -10.73
C GLY A 116 -0.73 11.76 -11.89
N TRP A 117 0.00 11.08 -12.75
CA TRP A 117 0.61 11.65 -13.97
C TRP A 117 -0.35 11.58 -15.16
N THR A 118 0.06 12.20 -16.26
CA THR A 118 -0.65 12.11 -17.54
C THR A 118 0.14 11.19 -18.49
N ASP A 119 -0.56 10.34 -19.22
CA ASP A 119 0.07 9.48 -20.21
C ASP A 119 0.92 10.32 -21.20
N GLY A 120 2.14 9.91 -21.41
CA GLY A 120 3.08 10.58 -22.31
C GLY A 120 3.87 11.73 -21.68
N ASP A 121 3.65 12.13 -20.42
CA ASP A 121 4.43 13.19 -19.74
C ASP A 121 5.84 12.76 -19.32
N GLY A 122 6.16 11.49 -19.48
CA GLY A 122 7.47 10.91 -19.17
C GLY A 122 7.67 10.50 -17.72
N GLU A 123 6.67 10.71 -16.87
CA GLU A 123 6.77 10.36 -15.45
C GLU A 123 6.78 8.83 -15.24
N ALA A 124 5.91 8.12 -15.94
CA ALA A 124 5.93 6.66 -15.92
C ALA A 124 7.29 6.10 -16.35
N ARG A 125 7.90 6.65 -17.41
CA ARG A 125 9.25 6.26 -17.84
C ARG A 125 10.33 6.60 -16.81
N ARG A 126 10.18 7.70 -16.09
CA ARG A 126 11.10 8.05 -14.97
C ARG A 126 11.03 7.00 -13.88
N LEU A 127 9.81 6.60 -13.47
CA LEU A 127 9.58 5.56 -12.47
C LEU A 127 10.09 4.19 -12.95
N ALA A 128 9.87 3.83 -14.20
CA ALA A 128 10.41 2.59 -14.78
C ALA A 128 11.94 2.52 -14.64
N ARG A 129 12.65 3.60 -14.99
CA ARG A 129 14.12 3.67 -14.84
C ARG A 129 14.56 3.59 -13.38
N PHE A 130 13.82 4.25 -12.50
CA PHE A 130 14.09 4.19 -11.05
C PHE A 130 13.98 2.74 -10.53
N PHE A 131 12.86 2.06 -10.75
CA PHE A 131 12.65 0.69 -10.26
C PHE A 131 13.59 -0.32 -10.93
N ALA A 132 13.85 -0.20 -12.23
CA ALA A 132 14.81 -1.07 -12.92
C ALA A 132 16.22 -0.94 -12.32
N ARG A 133 16.67 0.31 -12.04
CA ARG A 133 17.94 0.57 -11.36
C ARG A 133 17.97 -0.02 -9.95
N GLN A 134 16.91 0.19 -9.17
CA GLN A 134 16.81 -0.33 -7.80
C GLN A 134 16.91 -1.86 -7.79
N LEU A 135 16.15 -2.56 -8.63
CA LEU A 135 16.22 -4.03 -8.70
C LEU A 135 17.59 -4.54 -9.11
N ARG A 136 18.27 -3.86 -10.07
CA ARG A 136 19.65 -4.23 -10.44
C ARG A 136 20.63 -4.06 -9.29
N LEU A 137 20.55 -2.95 -8.56
CA LEU A 137 21.41 -2.69 -7.40
C LEU A 137 21.14 -3.69 -6.28
N THR A 138 19.86 -3.97 -6.00
CA THR A 138 19.47 -4.95 -4.98
C THR A 138 20.04 -6.34 -5.29
N ARG A 139 19.91 -6.83 -6.53
CA ARG A 139 20.50 -8.12 -6.95
C ARG A 139 22.02 -8.15 -6.77
N LEU A 140 22.70 -7.05 -7.04
CA LEU A 140 24.16 -6.97 -6.91
C LEU A 140 24.62 -7.06 -5.45
N ILE A 141 23.86 -6.44 -4.52
CA ILE A 141 24.21 -6.40 -3.10
C ILE A 141 23.60 -7.54 -2.29
N GLU A 142 22.65 -8.30 -2.86
CA GLU A 142 21.92 -9.38 -2.18
C GLU A 142 22.81 -10.31 -1.36
N PRO A 143 23.97 -10.83 -1.86
CA PRO A 143 24.81 -11.75 -1.08
C PRO A 143 25.39 -11.14 0.20
N ARG A 144 25.42 -9.80 0.31
CA ARG A 144 25.95 -9.07 1.46
C ARG A 144 24.91 -8.20 2.15
N LEU A 145 23.63 -8.35 1.78
CA LEU A 145 22.58 -7.44 2.20
C LEU A 145 22.47 -7.33 3.72
N THR A 146 22.49 -8.45 4.45
CA THR A 146 22.42 -8.48 5.91
C THR A 146 23.58 -7.68 6.54
N THR A 147 24.80 -7.86 6.05
CA THR A 147 25.96 -7.11 6.52
C THR A 147 25.86 -5.61 6.19
N ILE A 148 25.37 -5.28 5.00
CA ILE A 148 25.14 -3.91 4.55
C ILE A 148 24.10 -3.23 5.44
N MET A 149 22.95 -3.88 5.66
CA MET A 149 21.84 -3.33 6.43
C MET A 149 22.04 -3.34 7.94
N SER A 150 23.11 -3.99 8.47
CA SER A 150 23.42 -3.94 9.91
C SER A 150 23.81 -2.53 10.39
N ARG A 151 24.35 -1.67 9.49
CA ARG A 151 24.87 -0.34 9.83
C ARG A 151 23.81 0.74 9.65
N PRO A 152 23.44 1.53 10.70
CA PRO A 152 22.39 2.55 10.60
C PRO A 152 22.64 3.59 9.50
N SER A 153 23.88 4.08 9.35
CA SER A 153 24.23 5.06 8.30
C SER A 153 24.05 4.49 6.87
N VAL A 154 24.31 3.20 6.70
CA VAL A 154 24.12 2.54 5.40
C VAL A 154 22.62 2.33 5.12
N ARG A 155 21.83 1.91 6.13
CA ARG A 155 20.37 1.84 5.98
C ARG A 155 19.77 3.19 5.58
N ARG A 156 20.17 4.27 6.28
CA ARG A 156 19.75 5.63 5.94
C ARG A 156 20.06 5.98 4.49
N ALA A 157 21.27 5.68 4.02
CA ALA A 157 21.70 5.96 2.65
C ALA A 157 20.96 5.09 1.63
N SER A 158 20.76 3.80 1.92
CA SER A 158 20.11 2.84 1.03
C SER A 158 18.60 3.08 0.89
N LEU A 159 17.93 3.49 1.97
CA LEU A 159 16.49 3.70 2.03
C LEU A 159 16.08 5.16 1.76
N ARG A 160 17.03 6.07 1.53
CA ARG A 160 16.80 7.52 1.44
C ARG A 160 15.78 7.97 0.38
N ASP A 161 15.54 7.16 -0.64
CA ASP A 161 14.59 7.49 -1.70
C ASP A 161 13.14 7.15 -1.30
N ILE A 162 12.98 6.20 -0.36
CA ILE A 162 11.67 5.74 0.11
C ILE A 162 11.34 6.23 1.53
N MET A 163 12.35 6.50 2.36
CA MET A 163 12.17 6.94 3.75
C MET A 163 13.12 8.08 4.09
N ARG A 164 12.73 8.92 5.02
CA ARG A 164 13.55 10.01 5.55
C ARG A 164 14.53 9.50 6.61
N HIS A 165 14.06 8.56 7.44
CA HIS A 165 14.74 8.04 8.63
C HIS A 165 15.00 6.54 8.55
N GLY A 166 15.56 6.07 7.42
CA GLY A 166 15.87 4.64 7.20
C GLY A 166 16.79 4.02 8.24
N GLU A 167 17.56 4.82 9.01
CA GLU A 167 18.36 4.37 10.15
C GLU A 167 17.53 3.83 11.32
N LEU A 168 16.25 4.26 11.44
CA LEU A 168 15.32 3.81 12.47
C LEU A 168 14.73 2.43 12.17
N VAL A 169 14.74 2.01 10.92
CA VAL A 169 14.26 0.68 10.53
C VAL A 169 15.15 -0.39 11.12
N ALA A 170 14.57 -1.42 11.76
CA ALA A 170 15.35 -2.54 12.25
C ALA A 170 16.11 -3.24 11.11
N PRO A 171 17.35 -3.74 11.34
CA PRO A 171 18.12 -4.38 10.28
C PRO A 171 17.40 -5.52 9.57
N ALA A 172 16.68 -6.37 10.31
CA ALA A 172 15.90 -7.47 9.75
C ALA A 172 14.79 -6.96 8.83
N ASP A 173 14.00 -5.97 9.27
CA ASP A 173 12.94 -5.39 8.45
C ASP A 173 13.49 -4.73 7.17
N ALA A 174 14.65 -4.06 7.27
CA ALA A 174 15.29 -3.46 6.10
C ALA A 174 15.76 -4.53 5.09
N VAL A 175 16.24 -5.68 5.56
CA VAL A 175 16.60 -6.82 4.72
C VAL A 175 15.36 -7.41 4.08
N ASP A 176 14.31 -7.69 4.84
CA ASP A 176 13.07 -8.31 4.36
C ASP A 176 12.40 -7.44 3.30
N MET A 177 12.22 -6.14 3.56
CA MET A 177 11.65 -5.20 2.58
C MET A 177 12.47 -5.12 1.29
N THR A 178 13.81 -5.20 1.40
CA THR A 178 14.68 -5.14 0.24
C THR A 178 14.59 -6.44 -0.57
N LEU A 179 14.58 -7.60 0.07
CA LEU A 179 14.44 -8.90 -0.59
C LEU A 179 13.05 -9.10 -1.21
N ALA A 180 11.98 -8.60 -0.57
CA ALA A 180 10.63 -8.64 -1.12
C ALA A 180 10.58 -8.05 -2.54
N SER A 181 11.37 -7.00 -2.80
CA SER A 181 11.43 -6.40 -4.13
C SER A 181 11.97 -7.35 -5.21
N LEU A 182 12.88 -8.25 -4.87
CA LEU A 182 13.42 -9.25 -5.80
C LEU A 182 12.46 -10.41 -6.05
N ARG A 183 11.56 -10.69 -5.08
CA ARG A 183 10.58 -11.77 -5.15
C ARG A 183 9.25 -11.33 -5.75
N CYS A 184 9.10 -10.03 -6.09
CA CYS A 184 7.94 -9.51 -6.81
C CYS A 184 7.93 -10.03 -8.27
N THR A 185 7.07 -11.01 -8.54
CA THR A 185 7.02 -11.73 -9.83
C THR A 185 6.53 -10.87 -10.99
N ILE A 186 5.72 -9.83 -10.70
CA ILE A 186 5.23 -8.90 -11.72
C ILE A 186 6.18 -7.74 -12.00
N ALA A 187 7.28 -7.58 -11.25
CA ALA A 187 8.12 -6.40 -11.31
C ALA A 187 8.62 -6.09 -12.73
N GLY A 188 9.10 -7.11 -13.46
CA GLY A 188 9.57 -6.93 -14.84
C GLY A 188 8.47 -6.46 -15.79
N ARG A 189 7.28 -7.05 -15.70
CA ARG A 189 6.10 -6.68 -16.53
C ARG A 189 5.62 -5.27 -16.19
N ALA A 190 5.53 -4.92 -14.91
CA ALA A 190 5.11 -3.60 -14.47
C ALA A 190 6.10 -2.50 -14.92
N ILE A 191 7.40 -2.76 -14.83
CA ILE A 191 8.43 -1.84 -15.36
C ILE A 191 8.30 -1.67 -16.87
N ALA A 192 8.03 -2.73 -17.62
CA ALA A 192 7.82 -2.65 -19.08
C ALA A 192 6.57 -1.81 -19.41
N THR A 193 5.47 -1.96 -18.66
CA THR A 193 4.26 -1.15 -18.81
C THR A 193 4.55 0.33 -18.51
N LEU A 194 5.27 0.63 -17.43
CA LEU A 194 5.70 2.00 -17.10
C LEU A 194 6.60 2.60 -18.21
N GLN A 195 7.47 1.78 -18.83
CA GLN A 195 8.30 2.23 -19.95
C GLN A 195 7.48 2.59 -21.19
N ALA A 196 6.37 1.89 -21.43
CA ALA A 196 5.44 2.21 -22.50
C ALA A 196 4.67 3.53 -22.26
N ASP A 197 4.76 4.09 -21.05
CA ASP A 197 4.22 5.39 -20.64
C ASP A 197 2.70 5.51 -20.85
N ARG A 198 1.97 4.45 -20.56
CA ARG A 198 0.51 4.38 -20.67
C ARG A 198 -0.08 3.26 -19.78
N GLY A 199 -1.36 3.38 -19.44
CA GLY A 199 -2.13 2.29 -18.82
C GLY A 199 -1.98 2.18 -17.30
N LEU A 200 -1.22 3.04 -16.65
CA LEU A 200 -1.10 3.12 -15.18
C LEU A 200 -1.47 4.50 -14.62
N THR A 201 -2.14 5.30 -15.42
CA THR A 201 -2.74 6.57 -15.02
C THR A 201 -4.13 6.31 -14.45
N LEU A 202 -4.45 6.92 -13.32
CA LEU A 202 -5.81 6.91 -12.76
C LEU A 202 -6.70 7.88 -13.55
N GLY A 203 -7.80 7.37 -14.09
CA GLY A 203 -8.86 8.18 -14.72
C GLY A 203 -10.14 8.18 -13.89
N ASP A 204 -11.14 8.97 -14.35
CA ASP A 204 -12.51 9.00 -13.80
C ASP A 204 -12.55 9.23 -12.29
N LEU A 205 -11.68 10.11 -11.77
CA LEU A 205 -11.58 10.41 -10.33
C LEU A 205 -12.82 11.15 -9.80
N ASP A 206 -13.57 11.80 -10.69
CA ASP A 206 -14.85 12.44 -10.43
C ASP A 206 -15.97 11.46 -10.06
N ARG A 207 -15.80 10.17 -10.37
CA ARG A 207 -16.73 9.11 -9.98
C ARG A 207 -16.59 8.65 -8.52
N ILE A 208 -15.58 9.10 -7.81
CA ILE A 208 -15.39 8.77 -6.39
C ILE A 208 -16.44 9.52 -5.57
N THR A 209 -17.28 8.78 -4.84
CA THR A 209 -18.38 9.32 -4.04
C THR A 209 -18.13 9.23 -2.52
N CYS A 210 -17.21 8.37 -2.10
CA CYS A 210 -16.85 8.25 -0.68
C CYS A 210 -15.84 9.33 -0.26
N PRO A 211 -15.74 9.65 1.05
CA PRO A 211 -14.73 10.56 1.58
C PRO A 211 -13.31 10.11 1.26
N VAL A 212 -12.45 11.04 0.83
CA VAL A 212 -11.04 10.78 0.51
C VAL A 212 -10.14 11.76 1.23
N LEU A 213 -9.12 11.26 1.92
CA LEU A 213 -7.97 12.02 2.40
C LEU A 213 -6.75 11.72 1.51
N LEU A 214 -6.24 12.73 0.84
CA LEU A 214 -4.95 12.69 0.17
C LEU A 214 -3.85 13.07 1.18
N ALA A 215 -3.07 12.09 1.63
CA ALA A 215 -1.94 12.30 2.54
C ALA A 215 -0.62 12.33 1.75
N SER A 216 0.08 13.47 1.83
CA SER A 216 1.25 13.73 0.98
C SER A 216 2.52 13.86 1.83
N PRO A 217 3.47 12.91 1.75
CA PRO A 217 4.73 13.01 2.49
C PRO A 217 5.61 14.15 1.98
N GLN A 218 6.09 15.00 2.90
CA GLN A 218 6.82 16.24 2.57
C GLN A 218 8.08 16.00 1.74
N PHE A 219 8.81 14.93 2.01
CA PHE A 219 10.09 14.61 1.38
C PHE A 219 10.01 13.41 0.42
N ASP A 220 8.84 13.21 -0.19
CA ASP A 220 8.66 12.16 -1.19
C ASP A 220 9.54 12.41 -2.42
N ARG A 221 10.49 11.49 -2.66
CA ARG A 221 11.41 11.52 -3.80
C ARG A 221 10.94 10.67 -4.97
N ILE A 222 9.99 9.77 -4.71
CA ILE A 222 9.41 8.89 -5.74
C ILE A 222 8.27 9.60 -6.45
N LEU A 223 7.32 10.15 -5.68
CA LEU A 223 6.17 10.90 -6.18
C LEU A 223 6.13 12.30 -5.56
N PRO A 224 6.99 13.24 -5.99
CA PRO A 224 7.06 14.57 -5.40
C PRO A 224 5.71 15.27 -5.35
N VAL A 225 5.35 15.78 -4.17
CA VAL A 225 4.03 16.35 -3.86
C VAL A 225 3.63 17.44 -4.86
N ALA A 226 4.56 18.35 -5.18
CA ALA A 226 4.29 19.45 -6.11
C ALA A 226 3.88 18.99 -7.51
N LYS A 227 4.29 17.78 -7.91
CA LYS A 227 3.97 17.22 -9.23
C LYS A 227 2.71 16.38 -9.22
N HIS A 228 2.47 15.59 -8.17
CA HIS A 228 1.41 14.57 -8.16
C HIS A 228 0.14 15.00 -7.42
N ALA A 229 0.24 15.70 -6.28
CA ALA A 229 -0.92 16.09 -5.50
C ALA A 229 -1.90 17.04 -6.21
N PRO A 230 -1.49 18.01 -7.05
CA PRO A 230 -2.41 18.96 -7.67
C PRO A 230 -3.51 18.32 -8.52
N ARG A 231 -3.21 17.23 -9.24
CA ARG A 231 -4.21 16.54 -10.05
C ARG A 231 -5.29 15.90 -9.19
N TYR A 232 -4.91 15.14 -8.17
CA TYR A 232 -5.85 14.51 -7.25
C TYR A 232 -6.74 15.53 -6.52
N ARG A 233 -6.14 16.65 -6.08
CA ARG A 233 -6.87 17.73 -5.42
C ARG A 233 -7.88 18.43 -6.32
N ARG A 234 -7.67 18.43 -7.63
CA ARG A 234 -8.57 19.03 -8.61
C ARG A 234 -9.67 18.07 -9.04
N GLU A 235 -9.35 16.78 -9.19
CA GLU A 235 -10.20 15.81 -9.87
C GLU A 235 -11.04 14.94 -8.93
N ILE A 236 -10.65 14.78 -7.64
CA ILE A 236 -11.46 14.04 -6.67
C ILE A 236 -12.43 14.99 -5.96
N PRO A 237 -13.76 14.76 -6.05
CA PRO A 237 -14.74 15.61 -5.39
C PRO A 237 -14.57 15.62 -3.87
N GLY A 238 -14.53 16.81 -3.27
CA GLY A 238 -14.48 16.97 -1.81
C GLY A 238 -13.23 16.39 -1.12
N VAL A 239 -12.15 16.12 -1.87
CA VAL A 239 -10.92 15.55 -1.30
C VAL A 239 -10.33 16.45 -0.20
N GLU A 240 -10.11 15.87 0.96
CA GLU A 240 -9.27 16.50 2.00
C GLU A 240 -7.80 16.29 1.64
N TRP A 241 -6.95 17.27 1.94
CA TRP A 241 -5.53 17.15 1.72
C TRP A 241 -4.74 17.45 2.98
N ARG A 242 -3.76 16.58 3.28
CA ARG A 242 -2.87 16.73 4.42
C ARG A 242 -1.42 16.51 4.01
N MET A 243 -0.54 17.46 4.38
CA MET A 243 0.91 17.24 4.32
C MET A 243 1.34 16.39 5.52
N LEU A 244 2.22 15.41 5.28
CA LEU A 244 2.87 14.61 6.31
C LEU A 244 4.29 15.16 6.52
N PRO A 245 4.50 16.07 7.51
CA PRO A 245 5.80 16.70 7.70
C PRO A 245 6.86 15.68 8.12
N GLY A 246 8.10 15.91 7.69
CA GLY A 246 9.24 15.06 8.05
C GLY A 246 9.30 13.70 7.35
N CYS A 247 8.28 13.28 6.60
CA CYS A 247 8.15 11.94 6.05
C CYS A 247 8.62 11.83 4.59
N GLY A 248 9.17 10.66 4.23
CA GLY A 248 9.42 10.21 2.86
C GLY A 248 8.26 9.40 2.29
N HIS A 249 8.49 8.74 1.15
CA HIS A 249 7.45 8.03 0.37
C HIS A 249 6.72 6.90 1.14
N VAL A 250 7.41 6.21 2.05
CA VAL A 250 6.88 5.16 2.93
C VAL A 250 6.87 5.68 4.38
N PRO A 251 5.90 6.54 4.74
CA PRO A 251 5.95 7.35 5.95
C PRO A 251 5.71 6.58 7.24
N MET A 252 5.19 5.34 7.18
CA MET A 252 4.87 4.50 8.33
C MET A 252 6.10 4.22 9.22
N TRP A 253 7.28 4.23 8.60
CA TRP A 253 8.57 4.01 9.25
C TRP A 253 9.27 5.29 9.69
N ASP A 254 8.86 6.44 9.12
CA ASP A 254 9.43 7.74 9.49
C ASP A 254 8.75 8.34 10.73
N ASP A 255 7.42 8.31 10.77
CA ASP A 255 6.62 8.77 11.91
C ASP A 255 5.34 7.94 12.07
N THR A 256 5.45 6.86 12.83
CA THR A 256 4.35 5.93 13.13
C THR A 256 3.14 6.65 13.76
N ARG A 257 3.39 7.56 14.73
CA ARG A 257 2.31 8.25 15.45
C ARG A 257 1.54 9.19 14.53
N LEU A 258 2.25 9.93 13.68
CA LEU A 258 1.62 10.81 12.69
C LEU A 258 0.72 10.02 11.75
N ILE A 259 1.18 8.84 11.31
CA ILE A 259 0.42 8.01 10.37
C ILE A 259 -0.79 7.38 11.05
N VAL A 260 -0.63 6.78 12.21
CA VAL A 260 -1.76 6.24 12.98
C VAL A 260 -2.78 7.33 13.27
N GLY A 261 -2.34 8.49 13.78
CA GLY A 261 -3.24 9.61 14.07
C GLY A 261 -3.94 10.15 12.81
N THR A 262 -3.25 10.21 11.68
CA THR A 262 -3.85 10.63 10.40
C THR A 262 -4.93 9.66 9.91
N ILE A 263 -4.68 8.37 10.01
CA ILE A 263 -5.63 7.33 9.61
C ILE A 263 -6.83 7.34 10.57
N ASP A 264 -6.57 7.26 11.87
CA ASP A 264 -7.60 7.16 12.90
C ASP A 264 -8.53 8.38 12.92
N GLU A 265 -7.97 9.59 12.88
CA GLU A 265 -8.75 10.83 12.83
C GLU A 265 -9.68 10.88 11.62
N PHE A 266 -9.21 10.43 10.45
CA PHE A 266 -10.03 10.45 9.24
C PHE A 266 -11.07 9.33 9.23
N VAL A 267 -10.67 8.10 9.54
CA VAL A 267 -11.55 6.93 9.52
C VAL A 267 -12.65 7.06 10.56
N SER A 268 -12.33 7.46 11.80
CA SER A 268 -13.32 7.61 12.87
C SER A 268 -14.41 8.64 12.59
N ARG A 269 -14.12 9.69 11.80
CA ARG A 269 -15.12 10.67 11.35
C ARG A 269 -16.13 10.09 10.34
N HIS A 270 -15.78 8.99 9.70
CA HIS A 270 -16.57 8.34 8.66
C HIS A 270 -16.97 6.90 9.04
N ALA A 271 -16.76 6.54 10.30
CA ALA A 271 -17.26 5.29 10.88
C ALA A 271 -18.81 5.31 10.89
N THR A 272 -19.41 4.16 10.64
CA THR A 272 -20.87 4.01 10.76
C THR A 272 -21.19 3.55 12.19
N ASP A 273 -22.29 4.06 12.78
CA ASP A 273 -22.79 3.63 14.09
C ASP A 273 -23.33 2.17 14.11
N SER A 274 -22.89 1.33 13.20
CA SER A 274 -23.32 -0.05 13.12
C SER A 274 -22.58 -0.89 14.17
N PRO A 275 -23.29 -1.64 15.01
CA PRO A 275 -22.64 -2.55 15.96
C PRO A 275 -21.82 -3.61 15.20
N PRO A 276 -20.72 -4.12 15.79
CA PRO A 276 -19.89 -5.12 15.16
C PRO A 276 -20.73 -6.34 14.78
N THR A 277 -20.69 -6.76 13.54
CA THR A 277 -21.29 -8.02 13.11
C THR A 277 -20.56 -9.15 13.82
N SER A 278 -21.27 -9.85 14.72
CA SER A 278 -20.73 -11.03 15.39
C SER A 278 -20.25 -12.05 14.35
N PRO A 279 -19.11 -12.70 14.56
CA PRO A 279 -18.64 -13.75 13.66
C PRO A 279 -19.70 -14.86 13.60
N PRO A 280 -19.89 -15.53 12.44
CA PRO A 280 -20.81 -16.65 12.36
C PRO A 280 -20.38 -17.72 13.37
N ALA A 281 -21.30 -18.11 14.24
CA ALA A 281 -21.08 -19.16 15.21
C ALA A 281 -20.59 -20.42 14.48
N ALA A 282 -19.39 -20.88 14.81
CA ALA A 282 -18.87 -22.14 14.32
C ALA A 282 -19.87 -23.24 14.67
N ALA A 283 -20.45 -23.87 13.65
CA ALA A 283 -21.34 -25.00 13.82
C ALA A 283 -20.54 -26.14 14.47
N LEU A 284 -20.73 -26.29 15.79
CA LEU A 284 -20.35 -27.50 16.50
C LEU A 284 -21.25 -28.62 16.00
N SER A 285 -20.77 -29.35 14.99
CA SER A 285 -21.34 -30.64 14.63
C SER A 285 -21.14 -31.61 15.77
N SER A 286 -22.19 -31.81 16.56
CA SER A 286 -22.29 -32.93 17.49
C SER A 286 -22.49 -34.22 16.67
N ALA A 287 -21.40 -34.94 16.41
CA ALA A 287 -21.52 -36.35 16.13
C ALA A 287 -21.82 -37.03 17.46
N ARG A 288 -23.07 -37.46 17.66
CA ARG A 288 -23.46 -38.54 18.54
C ARG A 288 -23.88 -39.69 17.68
N ASP A 289 -23.37 -40.82 18.12
CA ASP A 289 -23.62 -42.24 17.84
C ASP A 289 -22.63 -42.89 16.87
#